data_6f8b81c5ac8387e3b904de2ecd4be5e5
#
_entry.id   6f8b81c5ac8387e3b904de2ecd4be5e5
#
_cell.length_a   1.000
_cell.length_b   1.000
_cell.length_c   1.000
_cell.angle_alpha   90.00
_cell.angle_beta   90.00
_cell.angle_gamma   90.00
#
_symmetry.space_group_name_H-M   'P 1'
#
loop_
_entity.id
_entity.type
_entity.pdbx_description
1 polymer ?
#
loop_
_entity_poly.entity_id
_entity_poly.type
_entity_poly.pdbx_seq_one_letter_code
_entity_poly.pdbx_strand_id
1 'polypeptide(L)'
;MSLHDRVALVTGAAQGIGRAIAETLAAAGAKVVISDINGEGAAAAAVAIAADHGVETTAVAGNVADADEVAAMVRAATDQLGGLHIVVNNAGITRDALLLRMKEGEWDAVLSVNLKGAFLVSQAAVRPMAKARWGRIINIASIVGAMGNVGQANYVAAKAGLIGLTKTVAREYAGRGITVNAVAPGFIATAMTEVLPDEIKQNLLAQIPMGTLGTATDVAAAVGFLASEEAGYITGQVLHVNGGMYM
;
A
#
# COMPACT_ATOMS: atom_id res chain seq x y z
N MET A 1 -10.35 -16.80 3.57
CA MET A 1 -9.22 -16.04 4.15
C MET A 1 -9.57 -15.65 5.57
N SER A 2 -8.78 -16.04 6.56
CA SER A 2 -8.94 -15.64 7.97
C SER A 2 -7.65 -15.01 8.44
N LEU A 3 -7.76 -13.86 9.12
CA LEU A 3 -6.63 -13.11 9.68
C LEU A 3 -6.80 -12.88 11.19
N HIS A 4 -7.59 -13.74 11.85
CA HIS A 4 -7.72 -13.71 13.31
C HIS A 4 -6.33 -13.79 13.96
N ASP A 5 -6.14 -13.04 15.06
CA ASP A 5 -4.87 -12.91 15.79
C ASP A 5 -3.72 -12.25 15.00
N ARG A 6 -3.97 -11.72 13.81
CA ARG A 6 -3.01 -10.94 13.05
C ARG A 6 -3.19 -9.45 13.29
N VAL A 7 -2.07 -8.73 13.31
CA VAL A 7 -2.04 -7.27 13.41
C VAL A 7 -1.49 -6.70 12.11
N ALA A 8 -2.23 -5.82 11.49
CA ALA A 8 -1.88 -5.15 10.24
C ALA A 8 -1.56 -3.66 10.48
N LEU A 9 -0.55 -3.15 9.82
CA LEU A 9 -0.28 -1.71 9.66
C LEU A 9 -0.52 -1.33 8.21
N VAL A 10 -1.42 -0.38 7.99
CA VAL A 10 -1.70 0.18 6.65
C VAL A 10 -1.35 1.66 6.65
N THR A 11 -0.45 2.06 5.75
CA THR A 11 -0.02 3.46 5.62
C THR A 11 -0.84 4.18 4.55
N GLY A 12 -1.11 5.49 4.73
CA GLY A 12 -1.99 6.26 3.86
C GLY A 12 -3.43 5.74 3.88
N ALA A 13 -3.93 5.37 5.07
CA ALA A 13 -5.17 4.60 5.23
C ALA A 13 -6.36 5.42 5.73
N ALA A 14 -6.26 6.75 5.79
CA ALA A 14 -7.40 7.61 6.13
C ALA A 14 -8.51 7.56 5.07
N GLN A 15 -8.18 7.29 3.80
CA GLN A 15 -9.12 7.31 2.67
C GLN A 15 -8.67 6.42 1.51
N GLY A 16 -9.51 6.30 0.49
CA GLY A 16 -9.18 5.69 -0.80
C GLY A 16 -8.76 4.22 -0.71
N ILE A 17 -7.75 3.83 -1.47
CA ILE A 17 -7.25 2.45 -1.54
C ILE A 17 -6.78 1.96 -0.17
N GLY A 18 -6.02 2.78 0.57
CA GLY A 18 -5.53 2.41 1.90
C GLY A 18 -6.63 2.10 2.89
N ARG A 19 -7.71 2.90 2.88
CA ARG A 19 -8.88 2.66 3.71
C ARG A 19 -9.60 1.36 3.33
N ALA A 20 -9.86 1.13 2.05
CA ALA A 20 -10.48 -0.10 1.59
C ALA A 20 -9.66 -1.35 1.93
N ILE A 21 -8.32 -1.25 1.88
CA ILE A 21 -7.42 -2.30 2.33
C ILE A 21 -7.59 -2.55 3.83
N ALA A 22 -7.59 -1.50 4.65
CA ALA A 22 -7.76 -1.62 6.10
C ALA A 22 -9.10 -2.27 6.45
N GLU A 23 -10.20 -1.88 5.79
CA GLU A 23 -11.53 -2.48 5.93
C GLU A 23 -11.52 -3.96 5.54
N THR A 24 -10.88 -4.32 4.43
CA THR A 24 -10.78 -5.73 3.97
C THR A 24 -10.01 -6.60 4.97
N LEU A 25 -8.90 -6.10 5.52
CA LEU A 25 -8.12 -6.83 6.52
C LEU A 25 -8.90 -6.96 7.84
N ALA A 26 -9.61 -5.92 8.26
CA ALA A 26 -10.48 -5.93 9.44
C ALA A 26 -11.66 -6.91 9.27
N ALA A 27 -12.31 -6.92 8.12
CA ALA A 27 -13.37 -7.88 7.78
C ALA A 27 -12.89 -9.34 7.81
N ALA A 28 -11.60 -9.58 7.56
CA ALA A 28 -10.97 -10.89 7.70
C ALA A 28 -10.57 -11.23 9.14
N GLY A 29 -10.79 -10.33 10.12
CA GLY A 29 -10.52 -10.52 11.54
C GLY A 29 -9.19 -9.96 12.05
N ALA A 30 -8.42 -9.24 11.23
CA ALA A 30 -7.19 -8.61 11.67
C ALA A 30 -7.45 -7.39 12.56
N LYS A 31 -6.62 -7.18 13.58
CA LYS A 31 -6.49 -5.89 14.24
C LYS A 31 -5.72 -4.94 13.33
N VAL A 32 -6.09 -3.66 13.26
CA VAL A 32 -5.51 -2.76 12.26
C VAL A 32 -5.00 -1.45 12.85
N VAL A 33 -3.76 -1.12 12.55
CA VAL A 33 -3.19 0.22 12.72
C VAL A 33 -3.45 1.02 11.45
N ILE A 34 -4.21 2.09 11.59
CA ILE A 34 -4.51 3.06 10.53
C ILE A 34 -3.49 4.19 10.62
N SER A 35 -2.56 4.26 9.68
CA SER A 35 -1.57 5.33 9.68
C SER A 35 -1.77 6.26 8.48
N ASP A 36 -1.74 7.56 8.77
CA ASP A 36 -1.82 8.61 7.76
C ASP A 36 -1.15 9.89 8.27
N ILE A 37 -0.69 10.76 7.35
CA ILE A 37 -0.24 12.11 7.71
C ILE A 37 -1.42 12.97 8.19
N ASN A 38 -2.63 12.68 7.71
CA ASN A 38 -3.88 13.22 8.22
C ASN A 38 -4.34 12.42 9.45
N GLY A 39 -3.88 12.82 10.63
CA GLY A 39 -4.20 12.14 11.90
C GLY A 39 -5.69 12.12 12.25
N GLU A 40 -6.44 13.18 11.93
CA GLU A 40 -7.89 13.23 12.17
C GLU A 40 -8.62 12.23 11.26
N GLY A 41 -8.25 12.17 9.98
CA GLY A 41 -8.78 11.19 9.05
C GLY A 41 -8.45 9.76 9.44
N ALA A 42 -7.23 9.51 9.91
CA ALA A 42 -6.82 8.20 10.42
C ALA A 42 -7.64 7.78 11.65
N ALA A 43 -7.85 8.70 12.60
CA ALA A 43 -8.67 8.44 13.79
C ALA A 43 -10.14 8.15 13.44
N ALA A 44 -10.73 8.94 12.55
CA ALA A 44 -12.09 8.71 12.08
C ALA A 44 -12.24 7.36 11.37
N ALA A 45 -11.25 6.99 10.53
CA ALA A 45 -11.22 5.69 9.84
C ALA A 45 -11.10 4.53 10.84
N ALA A 46 -10.24 4.64 11.85
CA ALA A 46 -10.06 3.62 12.87
C ALA A 46 -11.36 3.37 13.66
N VAL A 47 -12.03 4.42 14.08
CA VAL A 47 -13.32 4.31 14.81
C VAL A 47 -14.39 3.63 13.95
N ALA A 48 -14.54 4.04 12.70
CA ALA A 48 -15.52 3.45 11.79
C ALA A 48 -15.23 1.96 11.54
N ILE A 49 -13.98 1.59 11.23
CA ILE A 49 -13.58 0.20 10.97
C ILE A 49 -13.81 -0.68 12.21
N ALA A 50 -13.48 -0.19 13.41
CA ALA A 50 -13.74 -0.92 14.65
C ALA A 50 -15.24 -1.19 14.86
N ALA A 51 -16.09 -0.18 14.60
CA ALA A 51 -17.54 -0.30 14.74
C ALA A 51 -18.13 -1.28 13.72
N ASP A 52 -17.69 -1.22 12.46
CA ASP A 52 -18.26 -2.01 11.37
C ASP A 52 -17.83 -3.48 11.42
N HIS A 53 -16.62 -3.78 11.91
CA HIS A 53 -16.03 -5.13 11.85
C HIS A 53 -15.80 -5.78 13.21
N GLY A 54 -15.99 -5.06 14.33
CA GLY A 54 -15.83 -5.61 15.68
C GLY A 54 -14.40 -6.00 16.04
N VAL A 55 -13.39 -5.37 15.43
CA VAL A 55 -11.97 -5.63 15.66
C VAL A 55 -11.31 -4.47 16.40
N GLU A 56 -10.18 -4.75 17.06
CA GLU A 56 -9.38 -3.69 17.66
C GLU A 56 -8.65 -2.89 16.56
N THR A 57 -8.74 -1.57 16.65
CA THR A 57 -8.03 -0.65 15.76
C THR A 57 -7.32 0.43 16.57
N THR A 58 -6.25 0.97 16.01
CA THR A 58 -5.62 2.18 16.54
C THR A 58 -5.21 3.11 15.39
N ALA A 59 -5.16 4.40 15.64
CA ALA A 59 -4.74 5.38 14.65
C ALA A 59 -3.39 5.99 15.04
N VAL A 60 -2.52 6.20 14.05
CA VAL A 60 -1.23 6.87 14.23
C VAL A 60 -1.04 7.91 13.14
N ALA A 61 -1.00 9.19 13.54
CA ALA A 61 -0.57 10.24 12.64
C ALA A 61 0.93 10.10 12.39
N GLY A 62 1.35 10.17 11.11
CA GLY A 62 2.78 10.13 10.84
C GLY A 62 3.13 10.18 9.36
N ASN A 63 4.34 10.70 9.13
CA ASN A 63 4.98 10.78 7.82
C ASN A 63 5.88 9.55 7.61
N VAL A 64 5.58 8.74 6.63
CA VAL A 64 6.39 7.55 6.29
C VAL A 64 7.82 7.87 5.87
N ALA A 65 8.10 9.10 5.45
CA ALA A 65 9.46 9.55 5.09
C ALA A 65 10.35 9.88 6.31
N ASP A 66 9.78 9.89 7.52
CA ASP A 66 10.46 10.13 8.80
C ASP A 66 10.64 8.83 9.57
N ALA A 67 11.88 8.52 9.95
CA ALA A 67 12.22 7.24 10.60
C ALA A 67 11.66 7.13 12.04
N ASP A 68 11.59 8.24 12.77
CA ASP A 68 11.10 8.25 14.16
C ASP A 68 9.58 8.09 14.19
N GLU A 69 8.88 8.71 13.24
CA GLU A 69 7.44 8.57 13.06
C GLU A 69 7.09 7.13 12.60
N VAL A 70 7.87 6.56 11.69
CA VAL A 70 7.73 5.14 11.31
C VAL A 70 7.95 4.19 12.49
N ALA A 71 8.94 4.47 13.34
CA ALA A 71 9.15 3.69 14.55
C ALA A 71 7.94 3.78 15.52
N ALA A 72 7.27 4.94 15.59
CA ALA A 72 6.05 5.10 16.38
C ALA A 72 4.88 4.28 15.80
N MET A 73 4.72 4.22 14.47
CA MET A 73 3.71 3.37 13.82
C MET A 73 3.91 1.88 14.17
N VAL A 74 5.15 1.40 14.12
CA VAL A 74 5.47 0.01 14.45
C VAL A 74 5.26 -0.26 15.95
N ARG A 75 5.64 0.67 16.82
CA ARG A 75 5.36 0.57 18.27
C ARG A 75 3.87 0.52 18.56
N ALA A 76 3.05 1.31 17.88
CA ALA A 76 1.60 1.24 18.07
C ALA A 76 1.04 -0.16 17.77
N ALA A 77 1.53 -0.82 16.74
CA ALA A 77 1.15 -2.20 16.44
C ALA A 77 1.61 -3.18 17.53
N THR A 78 2.90 -3.12 17.93
CA THR A 78 3.47 -4.07 18.89
C THR A 78 2.95 -3.88 20.31
N ASP A 79 2.82 -2.65 20.77
CA ASP A 79 2.57 -2.33 22.18
C ASP A 79 1.08 -2.21 22.48
N GLN A 80 0.27 -1.76 21.52
CA GLN A 80 -1.18 -1.58 21.73
C GLN A 80 -1.99 -2.78 21.22
N LEU A 81 -1.58 -3.40 20.09
CA LEU A 81 -2.34 -4.50 19.47
C LEU A 81 -1.68 -5.87 19.61
N GLY A 82 -0.49 -5.94 20.21
CA GLY A 82 0.17 -7.18 20.60
C GLY A 82 1.11 -7.80 19.56
N GLY A 83 1.40 -7.12 18.44
CA GLY A 83 2.33 -7.62 17.42
C GLY A 83 2.29 -6.84 16.12
N LEU A 84 3.11 -7.24 15.16
CA LEU A 84 3.04 -6.74 13.79
C LEU A 84 3.27 -7.90 12.82
N HIS A 85 2.26 -8.23 12.04
CA HIS A 85 2.21 -9.41 11.19
C HIS A 85 2.07 -9.05 9.71
N ILE A 86 1.31 -8.00 9.41
CA ILE A 86 1.02 -7.56 8.05
C ILE A 86 1.40 -6.08 7.94
N VAL A 87 2.11 -5.71 6.88
CA VAL A 87 2.38 -4.32 6.51
C VAL A 87 1.90 -4.08 5.10
N VAL A 88 1.15 -3.01 4.92
CA VAL A 88 0.77 -2.51 3.60
C VAL A 88 1.35 -1.12 3.40
N ASN A 89 2.37 -1.03 2.57
CA ASN A 89 2.99 0.23 2.14
C ASN A 89 2.13 0.84 1.03
N ASN A 90 1.11 1.60 1.43
CA ASN A 90 0.18 2.24 0.50
C ASN A 90 0.39 3.76 0.40
N ALA A 91 0.92 4.42 1.43
CA ALA A 91 1.18 5.86 1.40
C ALA A 91 1.95 6.27 0.14
N GLY A 92 1.46 7.29 -0.54
CA GLY A 92 2.07 7.78 -1.77
C GLY A 92 1.50 9.11 -2.23
N ILE A 93 2.32 9.84 -2.98
CA ILE A 93 1.96 11.13 -3.58
C ILE A 93 2.41 11.16 -5.04
N THR A 94 1.79 12.05 -5.83
CA THR A 94 2.26 12.43 -7.17
C THR A 94 2.63 13.90 -7.20
N ARG A 95 3.59 14.26 -8.06
CA ARG A 95 3.95 15.63 -8.42
C ARG A 95 4.30 15.60 -9.91
N ASP A 96 3.29 15.70 -10.73
CA ASP A 96 3.39 15.48 -12.17
C ASP A 96 3.93 16.71 -12.88
N ALA A 97 4.98 16.52 -13.66
CA ALA A 97 5.57 17.53 -14.52
C ALA A 97 6.35 16.86 -15.66
N LEU A 98 6.37 17.46 -16.85
CA LEU A 98 7.27 17.01 -17.91
C LEU A 98 8.74 17.09 -17.44
N LEU A 99 9.58 16.14 -17.85
CA LEU A 99 10.97 16.01 -17.38
C LEU A 99 11.74 17.34 -17.40
N LEU A 100 11.61 18.12 -18.48
CA LEU A 100 12.26 19.43 -18.62
C LEU A 100 11.80 20.47 -17.58
N ARG A 101 10.61 20.33 -17.02
CA ARG A 101 10.00 21.28 -16.08
C ARG A 101 9.94 20.75 -14.65
N MET A 102 10.24 19.48 -14.44
CA MET A 102 10.22 18.86 -13.11
C MET A 102 11.30 19.48 -12.22
N LYS A 103 10.89 19.95 -11.05
CA LYS A 103 11.80 20.52 -10.07
C LYS A 103 12.38 19.41 -9.19
N GLU A 104 13.63 19.61 -8.74
CA GLU A 104 14.32 18.68 -7.84
C GLU A 104 13.49 18.38 -6.58
N GLY A 105 12.90 19.39 -5.95
CA GLY A 105 12.05 19.20 -4.78
C GLY A 105 10.77 18.37 -5.05
N GLU A 106 10.23 18.39 -6.28
CA GLU A 106 9.09 17.54 -6.69
C GLU A 106 9.54 16.07 -6.86
N TRP A 107 10.74 15.88 -7.40
CA TRP A 107 11.39 14.58 -7.49
C TRP A 107 11.65 14.00 -6.10
N ASP A 108 12.35 14.74 -5.24
CA ASP A 108 12.72 14.30 -3.91
C ASP A 108 11.50 13.98 -3.03
N ALA A 109 10.47 14.82 -3.08
CA ALA A 109 9.24 14.58 -2.32
C ALA A 109 8.58 13.26 -2.70
N VAL A 110 8.48 12.95 -4.01
CA VAL A 110 7.86 11.72 -4.49
C VAL A 110 8.71 10.49 -4.13
N LEU A 111 10.02 10.53 -4.33
CA LEU A 111 10.90 9.43 -3.95
C LEU A 111 10.91 9.22 -2.43
N SER A 112 10.91 10.30 -1.67
CA SER A 112 10.92 10.25 -0.21
C SER A 112 9.69 9.53 0.35
N VAL A 113 8.51 9.86 -0.13
CA VAL A 113 7.27 9.23 0.36
C VAL A 113 7.08 7.83 -0.24
N ASN A 114 7.14 7.70 -1.59
CA ASN A 114 6.70 6.50 -2.27
C ASN A 114 7.72 5.35 -2.23
N LEU A 115 9.01 5.63 -2.09
CA LEU A 115 10.07 4.62 -2.09
C LEU A 115 10.80 4.55 -0.76
N LYS A 116 11.40 5.67 -0.29
CA LYS A 116 12.10 5.69 1.00
C LYS A 116 11.14 5.35 2.15
N GLY A 117 9.91 5.87 2.13
CA GLY A 117 8.90 5.57 3.13
C GLY A 117 8.61 4.06 3.23
N ALA A 118 8.36 3.41 2.10
CA ALA A 118 8.14 1.97 2.07
C ALA A 118 9.37 1.17 2.54
N PHE A 119 10.58 1.64 2.24
CA PHE A 119 11.82 1.07 2.77
C PHE A 119 11.89 1.18 4.29
N LEU A 120 11.66 2.37 4.86
CA LEU A 120 11.72 2.60 6.31
C LEU A 120 10.69 1.76 7.06
N VAL A 121 9.45 1.74 6.58
CA VAL A 121 8.38 0.92 7.20
C VAL A 121 8.70 -0.57 7.12
N SER A 122 9.17 -1.06 5.97
CA SER A 122 9.58 -2.45 5.81
C SER A 122 10.75 -2.81 6.74
N GLN A 123 11.77 -1.95 6.82
CA GLN A 123 12.95 -2.14 7.68
C GLN A 123 12.56 -2.22 9.16
N ALA A 124 11.65 -1.38 9.62
CA ALA A 124 11.17 -1.42 10.99
C ALA A 124 10.32 -2.66 11.28
N ALA A 125 9.52 -3.10 10.29
CA ALA A 125 8.60 -4.22 10.43
C ALA A 125 9.27 -5.60 10.39
N VAL A 126 10.35 -5.79 9.63
CA VAL A 126 10.98 -7.11 9.49
C VAL A 126 11.50 -7.67 10.80
N ARG A 127 11.88 -6.83 11.77
CA ARG A 127 12.42 -7.30 13.07
C ARG A 127 11.36 -8.03 13.91
N PRO A 128 10.19 -7.47 14.22
CA PRO A 128 9.13 -8.19 14.92
C PRO A 128 8.59 -9.39 14.11
N MET A 129 8.44 -9.27 12.80
CA MET A 129 8.00 -10.38 11.93
C MET A 129 8.98 -11.55 11.93
N ALA A 130 10.29 -11.29 11.83
CA ALA A 130 11.33 -12.34 11.87
C ALA A 130 11.38 -13.05 13.23
N LYS A 131 11.10 -12.34 14.34
CA LYS A 131 10.96 -12.94 15.67
C LYS A 131 9.75 -13.86 15.74
N ALA A 132 8.63 -13.45 15.16
CA ALA A 132 7.40 -14.25 15.08
C ALA A 132 7.52 -15.41 14.06
N ARG A 133 8.54 -15.40 13.18
CA ARG A 133 8.70 -16.30 12.02
C ARG A 133 7.47 -16.32 11.11
N TRP A 134 6.80 -15.19 11.03
CA TRP A 134 5.64 -14.98 10.17
C TRP A 134 5.53 -13.50 9.80
N GLY A 135 5.28 -13.19 8.54
CA GLY A 135 5.07 -11.82 8.09
C GLY A 135 4.56 -11.75 6.65
N ARG A 136 3.82 -10.68 6.37
CA ARG A 136 3.33 -10.31 5.04
C ARG A 136 3.61 -8.84 4.80
N ILE A 137 4.43 -8.51 3.81
CA ILE A 137 4.67 -7.14 3.39
C ILE A 137 4.10 -6.99 1.98
N ILE A 138 3.16 -6.08 1.81
CA ILE A 138 2.52 -5.79 0.54
C ILE A 138 2.79 -4.33 0.17
N ASN A 139 3.45 -4.12 -0.96
CA ASN A 139 3.79 -2.80 -1.48
C ASN A 139 2.78 -2.40 -2.56
N ILE A 140 2.11 -1.26 -2.40
CA ILE A 140 1.24 -0.73 -3.44
C ILE A 140 2.09 0.02 -4.47
N ALA A 141 2.43 -0.70 -5.53
CA ALA A 141 3.16 -0.18 -6.69
C ALA A 141 2.19 0.60 -7.61
N SER A 142 2.34 0.47 -8.90
CA SER A 142 1.45 0.97 -9.94
C SER A 142 1.81 0.33 -11.28
N ILE A 143 0.84 0.22 -12.16
CA ILE A 143 1.05 -0.19 -13.55
C ILE A 143 2.10 0.71 -14.25
N VAL A 144 2.11 2.01 -13.95
CA VAL A 144 3.05 2.95 -14.58
C VAL A 144 4.51 2.68 -14.17
N GLY A 145 4.75 2.00 -13.05
CA GLY A 145 6.09 1.53 -12.68
C GLY A 145 6.66 0.48 -13.64
N ALA A 146 5.80 -0.21 -14.39
CA ALA A 146 6.20 -1.17 -15.43
C ALA A 146 6.19 -0.54 -16.84
N MET A 147 5.19 0.33 -17.13
CA MET A 147 4.96 0.87 -18.49
C MET A 147 5.62 2.22 -18.74
N GLY A 148 5.87 3.00 -17.69
CA GLY A 148 6.13 4.43 -17.81
C GLY A 148 4.85 5.25 -17.98
N ASN A 149 4.94 6.56 -17.75
CA ASN A 149 3.88 7.51 -18.03
C ASN A 149 4.44 8.92 -18.25
N VAL A 150 3.87 9.65 -19.21
CA VAL A 150 4.29 11.01 -19.53
C VAL A 150 4.02 11.92 -18.33
N GLY A 151 5.01 12.74 -17.96
CA GLY A 151 4.89 13.69 -16.85
C GLY A 151 5.10 13.09 -15.46
N GLN A 152 5.42 11.80 -15.34
CA GLN A 152 5.55 11.10 -14.06
C GLN A 152 6.93 10.46 -13.85
N ALA A 153 8.01 11.09 -14.32
CA ALA A 153 9.35 10.53 -14.20
C ALA A 153 9.72 10.14 -12.75
N ASN A 154 9.39 11.00 -11.76
CA ASN A 154 9.58 10.77 -10.34
C ASN A 154 8.72 9.60 -9.82
N TYR A 155 7.43 9.62 -10.13
CA TYR A 155 6.48 8.60 -9.64
C TYR A 155 6.79 7.22 -10.25
N VAL A 156 7.05 7.16 -11.57
CA VAL A 156 7.45 5.94 -12.26
C VAL A 156 8.75 5.38 -11.67
N ALA A 157 9.78 6.22 -11.48
CA ALA A 157 11.03 5.80 -10.86
C ALA A 157 10.82 5.23 -9.45
N ALA A 158 9.99 5.90 -8.62
CA ALA A 158 9.68 5.43 -7.27
C ALA A 158 8.93 4.08 -7.30
N LYS A 159 7.91 3.91 -8.16
CA LYS A 159 7.12 2.67 -8.23
C LYS A 159 7.90 1.52 -8.87
N ALA A 160 8.76 1.78 -9.85
CA ALA A 160 9.70 0.79 -10.38
C ALA A 160 10.74 0.37 -9.32
N GLY A 161 11.30 1.33 -8.58
CA GLY A 161 12.20 1.07 -7.45
C GLY A 161 11.54 0.22 -6.36
N LEU A 162 10.25 0.46 -6.07
CA LEU A 162 9.47 -0.31 -5.10
C LEU A 162 9.30 -1.78 -5.53
N ILE A 163 9.15 -2.05 -6.83
CA ILE A 163 9.15 -3.41 -7.37
C ILE A 163 10.51 -4.09 -7.14
N GLY A 164 11.62 -3.37 -7.36
CA GLY A 164 12.97 -3.87 -7.07
C GLY A 164 13.17 -4.16 -5.59
N LEU A 165 12.76 -3.23 -4.71
CA LEU A 165 12.79 -3.40 -3.25
C LEU A 165 11.99 -4.63 -2.81
N THR A 166 10.79 -4.84 -3.36
CA THR A 166 9.93 -6.00 -3.09
C THR A 166 10.71 -7.31 -3.31
N LYS A 167 11.36 -7.45 -4.45
CA LYS A 167 12.12 -8.66 -4.81
C LYS A 167 13.33 -8.90 -3.90
N THR A 168 14.02 -7.82 -3.52
CA THR A 168 15.18 -7.91 -2.63
C THR A 168 14.78 -8.34 -1.23
N VAL A 169 13.82 -7.67 -0.61
CA VAL A 169 13.36 -7.99 0.74
C VAL A 169 12.73 -9.38 0.80
N ALA A 170 12.03 -9.80 -0.27
CA ALA A 170 11.51 -11.17 -0.39
C ALA A 170 12.64 -12.21 -0.30
N ARG A 171 13.75 -12.02 -1.00
CA ARG A 171 14.90 -12.94 -0.99
C ARG A 171 15.59 -12.98 0.39
N GLU A 172 15.72 -11.84 1.04
CA GLU A 172 16.40 -11.73 2.33
C GLU A 172 15.62 -12.41 3.47
N TYR A 173 14.28 -12.35 3.43
CA TYR A 173 13.45 -12.74 4.56
C TYR A 173 12.54 -13.95 4.32
N ALA A 174 12.53 -14.56 3.14
CA ALA A 174 11.74 -15.77 2.87
C ALA A 174 12.07 -16.91 3.87
N GLY A 175 13.33 -17.13 4.21
CA GLY A 175 13.78 -18.12 5.20
C GLY A 175 13.32 -17.84 6.65
N ARG A 176 12.71 -16.67 6.88
CA ARG A 176 12.12 -16.29 8.17
C ARG A 176 10.58 -16.37 8.17
N GLY A 177 9.99 -16.95 7.13
CA GLY A 177 8.53 -17.06 6.98
C GLY A 177 7.84 -15.75 6.62
N ILE A 178 8.59 -14.79 6.03
CA ILE A 178 8.06 -13.50 5.59
C ILE A 178 7.93 -13.52 4.07
N THR A 179 6.74 -13.26 3.55
CA THR A 179 6.53 -13.01 2.12
C THR A 179 6.46 -11.50 1.85
N VAL A 180 7.02 -11.08 0.73
CA VAL A 180 7.00 -9.68 0.31
C VAL A 180 6.56 -9.63 -1.15
N ASN A 181 5.43 -8.98 -1.41
CA ASN A 181 4.85 -8.88 -2.73
C ASN A 181 4.43 -7.43 -3.04
N ALA A 182 4.22 -7.14 -4.30
CA ALA A 182 3.65 -5.87 -4.74
C ALA A 182 2.29 -6.10 -5.39
N VAL A 183 1.37 -5.17 -5.19
CA VAL A 183 0.15 -5.01 -6.00
C VAL A 183 0.36 -3.79 -6.87
N ALA A 184 0.10 -3.92 -8.17
CA ALA A 184 0.23 -2.85 -9.16
C ALA A 184 -1.16 -2.49 -9.72
N PRO A 185 -1.86 -1.52 -9.11
CA PRO A 185 -3.13 -1.06 -9.61
C PRO A 185 -2.97 -0.38 -10.98
N GLY A 186 -3.99 -0.53 -11.83
CA GLY A 186 -4.21 0.29 -13.01
C GLY A 186 -4.95 1.58 -12.66
N PHE A 187 -5.87 2.01 -13.53
CA PHE A 187 -6.75 3.14 -13.24
C PHE A 187 -7.88 2.71 -12.32
N ILE A 188 -7.87 3.29 -11.11
CA ILE A 188 -8.84 3.02 -10.05
C ILE A 188 -9.77 4.22 -9.90
N ALA A 189 -11.08 3.96 -9.86
CA ALA A 189 -12.08 4.97 -9.58
C ALA A 189 -11.87 5.55 -8.17
N THR A 190 -11.59 6.84 -8.11
CA THR A 190 -11.38 7.62 -6.89
C THR A 190 -12.02 8.99 -7.07
N ALA A 191 -12.19 9.76 -6.01
CA ALA A 191 -12.66 11.13 -6.11
C ALA A 191 -11.85 11.98 -7.14
N MET A 192 -10.57 11.62 -7.34
CA MET A 192 -9.71 12.30 -8.32
C MET A 192 -10.07 11.94 -9.78
N THR A 193 -10.53 10.72 -10.05
CA THR A 193 -10.93 10.30 -11.40
C THR A 193 -12.37 10.69 -11.74
N GLU A 194 -13.21 10.90 -10.74
CA GLU A 194 -14.61 11.33 -10.93
C GLU A 194 -14.74 12.71 -11.56
N VAL A 195 -13.79 13.60 -11.28
CA VAL A 195 -13.81 14.99 -11.80
C VAL A 195 -13.14 15.14 -13.18
N LEU A 196 -12.63 14.05 -13.77
CA LEU A 196 -12.03 14.11 -15.10
C LEU A 196 -13.09 14.36 -16.18
N PRO A 197 -12.78 15.14 -17.23
CA PRO A 197 -13.63 15.29 -18.40
C PRO A 197 -13.99 13.95 -19.05
N ASP A 198 -15.20 13.83 -19.58
CA ASP A 198 -15.70 12.58 -20.17
C ASP A 198 -14.82 12.04 -21.31
N GLU A 199 -14.27 12.93 -22.14
CA GLU A 199 -13.34 12.56 -23.21
C GLU A 199 -12.08 11.88 -22.67
N ILE A 200 -11.52 12.40 -21.57
CA ILE A 200 -10.34 11.79 -20.91
C ILE A 200 -10.72 10.44 -20.30
N LYS A 201 -11.90 10.33 -19.67
CA LYS A 201 -12.40 9.05 -19.13
C LYS A 201 -12.55 8.01 -20.24
N GLN A 202 -13.15 8.38 -21.38
CA GLN A 202 -13.31 7.47 -22.52
C GLN A 202 -11.95 7.00 -23.07
N ASN A 203 -10.98 7.90 -23.21
CA ASN A 203 -9.63 7.55 -23.64
C ASN A 203 -8.91 6.60 -22.67
N LEU A 204 -9.14 6.76 -21.37
CA LEU A 204 -8.61 5.83 -20.36
C LEU A 204 -9.30 4.47 -20.45
N LEU A 205 -10.61 4.43 -20.56
CA LEU A 205 -11.40 3.21 -20.68
C LEU A 205 -11.05 2.42 -21.94
N ALA A 206 -10.76 3.08 -23.03
CA ALA A 206 -10.35 2.45 -24.29
C ALA A 206 -9.00 1.69 -24.17
N GLN A 207 -8.16 2.02 -23.18
CA GLN A 207 -6.90 1.34 -22.91
C GLN A 207 -7.05 0.12 -21.99
N ILE A 208 -8.22 -0.08 -21.39
CA ILE A 208 -8.50 -1.16 -20.44
C ILE A 208 -9.32 -2.23 -21.15
N PRO A 209 -8.78 -3.44 -21.39
CA PRO A 209 -9.52 -4.52 -22.06
C PRO A 209 -10.85 -4.87 -21.41
N MET A 210 -10.98 -4.79 -20.08
CA MET A 210 -12.25 -4.99 -19.37
C MET A 210 -13.26 -3.85 -19.56
N GLY A 211 -12.85 -2.71 -20.14
CA GLY A 211 -13.70 -1.56 -20.46
C GLY A 211 -14.24 -0.79 -19.25
N THR A 212 -13.75 -1.06 -18.06
CA THR A 212 -14.17 -0.41 -16.80
C THR A 212 -12.97 0.00 -15.96
N LEU A 213 -13.10 1.09 -15.19
CA LEU A 213 -12.12 1.39 -14.14
C LEU A 213 -12.21 0.34 -13.02
N GLY A 214 -11.08 0.01 -12.41
CA GLY A 214 -11.07 -0.74 -11.17
C GLY A 214 -11.57 0.10 -9.99
N THR A 215 -11.87 -0.57 -8.90
CA THR A 215 -12.28 0.06 -7.63
C THR A 215 -11.21 -0.12 -6.56
N ALA A 216 -11.28 0.66 -5.48
CA ALA A 216 -10.42 0.46 -4.32
C ALA A 216 -10.60 -0.96 -3.72
N THR A 217 -11.81 -1.51 -3.80
CA THR A 217 -12.14 -2.87 -3.33
C THR A 217 -11.44 -3.95 -4.17
N ASP A 218 -11.28 -3.77 -5.49
CA ASP A 218 -10.54 -4.72 -6.33
C ASP A 218 -9.07 -4.82 -5.90
N VAL A 219 -8.46 -3.67 -5.59
CA VAL A 219 -7.09 -3.63 -5.06
C VAL A 219 -7.02 -4.26 -3.68
N ALA A 220 -7.98 -3.95 -2.80
CA ALA A 220 -8.04 -4.45 -1.44
C ALA A 220 -8.23 -5.98 -1.40
N ALA A 221 -9.02 -6.56 -2.31
CA ALA A 221 -9.19 -8.00 -2.44
C ALA A 221 -7.87 -8.71 -2.77
N ALA A 222 -7.08 -8.15 -3.71
CA ALA A 222 -5.75 -8.67 -4.04
C ALA A 222 -4.78 -8.59 -2.84
N VAL A 223 -4.81 -7.49 -2.08
CA VAL A 223 -4.02 -7.32 -0.85
C VAL A 223 -4.45 -8.32 0.21
N GLY A 224 -5.76 -8.51 0.44
CA GLY A 224 -6.30 -9.48 1.37
C GLY A 224 -5.82 -10.90 1.07
N PHE A 225 -5.84 -11.30 -0.21
CA PHE A 225 -5.29 -12.58 -0.64
C PHE A 225 -3.79 -12.71 -0.33
N LEU A 226 -2.98 -11.73 -0.69
CA LEU A 226 -1.53 -11.76 -0.43
C LEU A 226 -1.18 -11.70 1.06
N ALA A 227 -2.06 -11.15 1.89
CA ALA A 227 -1.90 -11.11 3.35
C ALA A 227 -2.26 -12.44 4.03
N SER A 228 -2.93 -13.34 3.35
CA SER A 228 -3.47 -14.59 3.92
C SER A 228 -2.45 -15.74 4.00
N GLU A 229 -2.84 -16.82 4.66
CA GLU A 229 -2.05 -18.07 4.71
C GLU A 229 -1.99 -18.76 3.33
N GLU A 230 -3.06 -18.62 2.53
CA GLU A 230 -3.19 -19.23 1.21
C GLU A 230 -2.13 -18.70 0.22
N ALA A 231 -1.64 -17.47 0.44
CA ALA A 231 -0.55 -16.88 -0.32
C ALA A 231 0.86 -17.19 0.25
N GLY A 232 0.97 -18.10 1.21
CA GLY A 232 2.23 -18.37 1.96
C GLY A 232 3.41 -18.82 1.10
N TYR A 233 3.18 -19.30 -0.12
CA TYR A 233 4.24 -19.70 -1.06
C TYR A 233 4.46 -18.68 -2.20
N ILE A 234 3.82 -17.51 -2.11
CA ILE A 234 3.94 -16.42 -3.08
C ILE A 234 4.81 -15.32 -2.49
N THR A 235 6.00 -15.09 -3.06
CA THR A 235 6.90 -14.02 -2.63
C THR A 235 7.70 -13.45 -3.78
N GLY A 236 8.04 -12.17 -3.73
CA GLY A 236 8.75 -11.43 -4.77
C GLY A 236 7.94 -11.15 -6.03
N GLN A 237 6.62 -11.35 -5.99
CA GLN A 237 5.74 -11.18 -7.14
C GLN A 237 5.14 -9.78 -7.23
N VAL A 238 4.76 -9.39 -8.45
CA VAL A 238 3.94 -8.21 -8.72
C VAL A 238 2.60 -8.69 -9.26
N LEU A 239 1.54 -8.48 -8.49
CA LEU A 239 0.18 -8.80 -8.89
C LEU A 239 -0.45 -7.56 -9.53
N HIS A 240 -0.70 -7.62 -10.82
CA HIS A 240 -1.34 -6.54 -11.55
C HIS A 240 -2.87 -6.58 -11.36
N VAL A 241 -3.47 -5.45 -10.96
CA VAL A 241 -4.92 -5.25 -10.78
C VAL A 241 -5.33 -4.07 -11.65
N ASN A 242 -5.52 -4.33 -12.95
CA ASN A 242 -5.56 -3.27 -13.96
C ASN A 242 -6.54 -3.52 -15.13
N GLY A 243 -7.42 -4.51 -15.02
CA GLY A 243 -8.39 -4.84 -16.06
C GLY A 243 -7.78 -5.30 -17.39
N GLY A 244 -6.53 -5.82 -17.36
CA GLY A 244 -5.81 -6.28 -18.54
C GLY A 244 -5.03 -5.18 -19.30
N MET A 245 -4.95 -3.97 -18.75
CA MET A 245 -4.22 -2.86 -19.38
C MET A 245 -2.72 -3.16 -19.55
N TYR A 246 -2.18 -4.00 -18.68
CA TYR A 246 -0.81 -4.53 -18.76
C TYR A 246 -0.81 -5.99 -18.37
N MET A 247 -0.22 -6.81 -19.25
CA MET A 247 -0.09 -8.26 -19.09
C MET A 247 1.35 -8.71 -19.34
#